data_a658ac7a5cd64f8666c38dc995b43c28
#
_entry.id   a658ac7a5cd64f8666c38dc995b43c28
#
_cell.length_a   1.000
_cell.length_b   1.000
_cell.length_c   1.000
_cell.angle_alpha   90.00
_cell.angle_beta   90.00
_cell.angle_gamma   90.00
#
_symmetry.space_group_name_H-M   'P 1'
#
loop_
_entity.id
_entity.type
_entity.pdbx_description
1 polymer ?
#
loop_
_entity_poly.entity_id
_entity_poly.type
_entity_poly.pdbx_seq_one_letter_code
_entity_poly.pdbx_strand_id
1 'polypeptide(L)'
;MVCIHAADSNYFVFTVDPLQDQTDFVQVIEVFEVGGATPPNQHAVADEVFYVLHGQGAAFCNNLRLEVGKGDSFLVRAGHEHRVENTGSTRLYCLTTMVPDEAFASLIHSGVSWPLDAVNLAVLTR
;
A
#
# COMPACT_ATOMS: atom_id res chain seq x y z
N MET A 1 16.15 -3.11 0.77
CA MET A 1 14.74 -2.90 0.41
C MET A 1 14.33 -3.96 -0.60
N VAL A 2 13.23 -4.64 -0.36
CA VAL A 2 12.73 -5.70 -1.25
C VAL A 2 11.50 -5.18 -1.97
N CYS A 3 11.44 -5.38 -3.28
CA CYS A 3 10.30 -4.99 -4.10
C CYS A 3 9.62 -6.25 -4.64
N ILE A 4 8.35 -6.43 -4.33
CA ILE A 4 7.60 -7.62 -4.67
C ILE A 4 6.27 -7.21 -5.30
N HIS A 5 5.97 -7.83 -6.43
CA HIS A 5 4.73 -7.59 -7.16
C HIS A 5 3.63 -8.51 -6.61
N ALA A 6 2.51 -7.94 -6.24
CA ALA A 6 1.31 -8.70 -5.92
C ALA A 6 0.55 -9.07 -7.20
N ALA A 7 -0.36 -10.05 -7.13
CA ALA A 7 -1.06 -10.60 -8.29
C ALA A 7 -1.96 -9.62 -9.02
N ASP A 8 -2.23 -8.45 -8.46
CA ASP A 8 -3.25 -7.49 -8.90
C ASP A 8 -2.68 -6.21 -9.47
N SER A 9 -1.65 -6.01 -10.04
CA SER A 9 -1.12 -4.77 -10.65
C SER A 9 -0.36 -3.84 -9.72
N ASN A 10 -0.47 -4.01 -8.42
CA ASN A 10 0.30 -3.19 -7.47
C ASN A 10 1.57 -3.93 -7.08
N TYR A 11 2.57 -3.19 -6.63
CA TYR A 11 3.76 -3.80 -6.06
C TYR A 11 4.16 -3.06 -4.79
N PHE A 12 4.99 -3.72 -3.99
CA PHE A 12 5.26 -3.30 -2.62
C PHE A 12 6.75 -3.25 -2.37
N VAL A 13 7.16 -2.22 -1.66
CA VAL A 13 8.53 -2.07 -1.19
C VAL A 13 8.50 -2.12 0.32
N PHE A 14 9.14 -3.12 0.92
CA PHE A 14 9.18 -3.22 2.37
C PHE A 14 10.06 -2.13 2.97
N THR A 15 9.54 -1.42 3.95
CA THR A 15 10.30 -0.55 4.83
C THR A 15 10.48 -1.19 6.21
N VAL A 16 9.46 -1.91 6.69
CA VAL A 16 9.56 -2.78 7.86
C VAL A 16 8.92 -4.12 7.51
N ASP A 17 9.74 -5.16 7.50
CA ASP A 17 9.32 -6.51 7.18
C ASP A 17 9.34 -7.35 8.46
N PRO A 18 8.20 -7.72 9.03
CA PRO A 18 8.16 -8.44 10.30
C PRO A 18 8.85 -9.80 10.24
N LEU A 19 8.98 -10.39 9.04
CA LEU A 19 9.67 -11.67 8.88
C LEU A 19 11.19 -11.53 9.02
N GLN A 20 11.75 -10.34 8.78
CA GLN A 20 13.18 -10.05 8.95
C GLN A 20 13.45 -9.23 10.20
N ASP A 21 12.58 -8.28 10.52
CA ASP A 21 12.80 -7.30 11.58
C ASP A 21 12.20 -7.72 12.91
N GLN A 22 11.45 -8.82 12.94
CA GLN A 22 10.83 -9.37 14.15
C GLN A 22 9.87 -8.38 14.84
N THR A 23 9.15 -7.63 14.03
CA THR A 23 8.10 -6.72 14.51
C THR A 23 6.74 -7.39 14.43
N ASP A 24 5.75 -6.85 15.16
CA ASP A 24 4.37 -7.29 15.05
C ASP A 24 3.56 -6.48 14.03
N PHE A 25 4.19 -5.51 13.40
CA PHE A 25 3.57 -4.68 12.35
C PHE A 25 4.37 -4.77 11.06
N VAL A 26 3.73 -4.43 9.96
CA VAL A 26 4.36 -4.33 8.64
C VAL A 26 4.21 -2.90 8.12
N GLN A 27 5.25 -2.41 7.45
CA GLN A 27 5.18 -1.13 6.74
C GLN A 27 5.77 -1.30 5.36
N VAL A 28 5.02 -0.86 4.37
CA VAL A 28 5.40 -0.96 2.96
C VAL A 28 5.11 0.35 2.24
N ILE A 29 5.81 0.57 1.15
CA ILE A 29 5.37 1.53 0.15
C ILE A 29 4.65 0.75 -0.92
N GLU A 30 3.37 1.01 -1.08
CA GLU A 30 2.55 0.40 -2.11
C GLU A 30 2.52 1.31 -3.33
N VAL A 31 2.86 0.76 -4.49
CA VAL A 31 2.91 1.50 -5.76
C VAL A 31 1.77 1.04 -6.64
N PHE A 32 0.94 1.99 -7.05
CA PHE A 32 -0.20 1.75 -7.93
C PHE A 32 0.13 2.33 -9.31
N GLU A 33 0.08 1.51 -10.34
CA GLU A 33 0.15 2.00 -11.70
C GLU A 33 -1.05 2.89 -12.01
N VAL A 34 -0.96 3.71 -13.05
CA VAL A 34 -2.10 4.53 -13.48
C VAL A 34 -3.29 3.61 -13.79
N GLY A 35 -4.44 3.91 -13.19
CA GLY A 35 -5.64 3.08 -13.30
C GLY A 35 -5.64 1.85 -12.41
N GLY A 36 -4.57 1.61 -11.65
CA GLY A 36 -4.50 0.49 -10.72
C GLY A 36 -5.32 0.69 -9.47
N ALA A 37 -5.70 -0.41 -8.84
CA ALA A 37 -6.50 -0.39 -7.62
C ALA A 37 -6.24 -1.65 -6.81
N THR A 38 -6.46 -1.58 -5.50
CA THR A 38 -6.56 -2.80 -4.70
C THR A 38 -7.93 -3.42 -4.90
N PRO A 39 -8.05 -4.76 -4.82
CA PRO A 39 -9.38 -5.37 -4.69
C PRO A 39 -10.02 -4.94 -3.38
N PRO A 40 -11.36 -5.02 -3.26
CA PRO A 40 -12.02 -4.83 -1.97
C PRO A 40 -11.44 -5.75 -0.92
N ASN A 41 -11.17 -5.23 0.26
CA ASN A 41 -10.34 -5.87 1.26
C ASN A 41 -10.85 -5.54 2.66
N GLN A 42 -10.70 -6.47 3.60
CA GLN A 42 -11.12 -6.30 4.97
C GLN A 42 -10.19 -7.09 5.89
N HIS A 43 -9.69 -6.45 6.94
CA HIS A 43 -8.83 -7.10 7.92
C HIS A 43 -9.62 -7.32 9.20
N ALA A 44 -9.50 -8.53 9.77
CA ALA A 44 -10.27 -8.90 10.97
C ALA A 44 -9.76 -8.18 12.22
N VAL A 45 -8.45 -7.99 12.33
CA VAL A 45 -7.79 -7.50 13.54
C VAL A 45 -6.96 -6.24 13.28
N ALA A 46 -6.30 -6.14 12.11
CA ALA A 46 -5.37 -5.07 11.82
C ALA A 46 -6.06 -3.73 11.54
N ASP A 47 -5.54 -2.69 12.14
CA ASP A 47 -5.77 -1.32 11.69
C ASP A 47 -4.73 -0.99 10.62
N GLU A 48 -5.10 -0.17 9.65
CA GLU A 48 -4.22 0.18 8.54
C GLU A 48 -4.19 1.68 8.34
N VAL A 49 -2.98 2.24 8.30
CA VAL A 49 -2.75 3.68 8.07
C VAL A 49 -2.10 3.84 6.71
N PHE A 50 -2.66 4.73 5.90
CA PHE A 50 -2.12 5.11 4.61
C PHE A 50 -1.64 6.56 4.67
N TYR A 51 -0.48 6.81 4.10
CA TYR A 51 0.06 8.16 3.89
C TYR A 51 0.47 8.28 2.44
N VAL A 52 -0.09 9.26 1.73
CA VAL A 52 0.20 9.45 0.30
C VAL A 52 1.52 10.22 0.15
N LEU A 53 2.51 9.54 -0.43
CA LEU A 53 3.83 10.12 -0.70
C LEU A 53 3.85 10.89 -2.02
N HIS A 54 3.11 10.43 -3.02
CA HIS A 54 3.11 11.00 -4.37
C HIS A 54 1.89 10.53 -5.13
N GLY A 55 1.33 11.41 -5.96
CA GLY A 55 0.20 11.07 -6.81
C GLY A 55 -1.14 11.42 -6.19
N GLN A 56 -2.21 10.97 -6.85
CA GLN A 56 -3.59 11.21 -6.45
C GLN A 56 -4.39 9.93 -6.55
N GLY A 57 -5.34 9.77 -5.65
CA GLY A 57 -6.17 8.58 -5.62
C GLY A 57 -7.50 8.81 -4.94
N ALA A 58 -8.28 7.75 -4.85
CA ALA A 58 -9.51 7.70 -4.09
C ALA A 58 -9.44 6.49 -3.14
N ALA A 59 -9.79 6.74 -1.89
CA ALA A 59 -9.96 5.69 -0.89
C ALA A 59 -11.46 5.45 -0.69
N PHE A 60 -11.83 4.19 -0.64
CA PHE A 60 -13.21 3.77 -0.41
C PHE A 60 -13.24 2.96 0.87
N CYS A 61 -14.06 3.37 1.82
CA CYS A 61 -14.25 2.65 3.07
C CYS A 61 -15.75 2.51 3.30
N ASN A 62 -16.25 1.29 3.29
CA ASN A 62 -17.66 0.98 3.26
C ASN A 62 -18.32 1.73 2.07
N ASN A 63 -19.23 2.66 2.32
CA ASN A 63 -19.92 3.42 1.26
C ASN A 63 -19.38 4.85 1.10
N LEU A 64 -18.25 5.16 1.75
CA LEU A 64 -17.65 6.48 1.68
C LEU A 64 -16.52 6.49 0.65
N ARG A 65 -16.43 7.59 -0.09
CA ARG A 65 -15.33 7.87 -1.00
C ARG A 65 -14.56 9.09 -0.51
N LEU A 66 -13.25 8.98 -0.42
CA LEU A 66 -12.36 10.05 0.01
C LEU A 66 -11.32 10.30 -1.07
N GLU A 67 -11.28 11.53 -1.61
CA GLU A 67 -10.23 11.94 -2.53
C GLU A 67 -8.96 12.22 -1.72
N VAL A 68 -7.84 11.66 -2.17
CA VAL A 68 -6.55 11.78 -1.47
C VAL A 68 -5.45 12.19 -2.44
N GLY A 69 -4.48 12.92 -1.93
CA GLY A 69 -3.31 13.35 -2.68
C GLY A 69 -2.11 13.45 -1.77
N LYS A 70 -0.98 13.89 -2.33
CA LYS A 70 0.30 13.98 -1.62
C LYS A 70 0.14 14.71 -0.28
N GLY A 71 0.59 14.07 0.78
CA GLY A 71 0.53 14.60 2.14
C GLY A 71 -0.72 14.22 2.92
N ASP A 72 -1.70 13.60 2.27
CA ASP A 72 -2.90 13.14 2.96
C ASP A 72 -2.66 11.80 3.66
N SER A 73 -3.33 11.62 4.77
CA SER A 73 -3.28 10.39 5.55
C SER A 73 -4.70 9.96 5.90
N PHE A 74 -4.94 8.66 5.93
CA PHE A 74 -6.23 8.13 6.38
C PHE A 74 -6.05 6.80 7.10
N LEU A 75 -6.98 6.53 8.00
CA LEU A 75 -6.99 5.32 8.83
C LEU A 75 -8.17 4.44 8.43
N VAL A 76 -7.89 3.15 8.24
CA VAL A 76 -8.91 2.12 8.09
C VAL A 76 -8.87 1.22 9.31
N ARG A 77 -9.96 1.21 10.07
CA ARG A 77 -10.09 0.35 11.24
C ARG A 77 -10.34 -1.10 10.83
N ALA A 78 -9.90 -2.01 11.69
CA ALA A 78 -10.21 -3.43 11.54
C ALA A 78 -11.71 -3.66 11.36
N GLY A 79 -12.07 -4.61 10.50
CA GLY A 79 -13.45 -4.96 10.21
C GLY A 79 -14.15 -4.11 9.15
N HIS A 80 -13.49 -3.08 8.63
CA HIS A 80 -14.07 -2.22 7.59
C HIS A 80 -13.57 -2.65 6.21
N GLU A 81 -14.49 -2.88 5.28
CA GLU A 81 -14.14 -3.14 3.89
C GLU A 81 -13.58 -1.85 3.27
N HIS A 82 -12.48 -1.97 2.56
CA HIS A 82 -11.84 -0.83 1.95
C HIS A 82 -11.14 -1.20 0.64
N ARG A 83 -10.89 -0.20 -0.19
CA ARG A 83 -10.01 -0.28 -1.36
C ARG A 83 -9.43 1.09 -1.66
N VAL A 84 -8.34 1.11 -2.39
CA VAL A 84 -7.68 2.33 -2.85
C VAL A 84 -7.49 2.23 -4.35
N GLU A 85 -7.69 3.33 -5.04
CA GLU A 85 -7.63 3.40 -6.50
C GLU A 85 -6.75 4.59 -6.91
N ASN A 86 -5.88 4.39 -7.89
CA ASN A 86 -5.12 5.47 -8.50
C ASN A 86 -6.00 6.17 -9.54
N THR A 87 -6.44 7.38 -9.23
CA THR A 87 -7.28 8.20 -10.12
C THR A 87 -6.51 9.30 -10.83
N GLY A 88 -5.20 9.39 -10.59
CA GLY A 88 -4.33 10.39 -11.17
C GLY A 88 -3.74 9.98 -12.51
N SER A 89 -2.85 10.82 -13.02
CA SER A 89 -2.15 10.60 -14.29
C SER A 89 -0.71 10.10 -14.11
N THR A 90 -0.28 9.93 -12.87
CA THR A 90 1.03 9.38 -12.51
C THR A 90 0.85 8.22 -11.55
N ARG A 91 1.90 7.46 -11.29
CA ARG A 91 1.86 6.42 -10.26
C ARG A 91 1.51 7.00 -8.90
N LEU A 92 0.75 6.26 -8.14
CA LEU A 92 0.40 6.59 -6.76
C LEU A 92 1.28 5.80 -5.81
N TYR A 93 1.89 6.49 -4.86
CA TYR A 93 2.77 5.89 -3.86
C TYR A 93 2.19 6.14 -2.48
N CYS A 94 1.88 5.08 -1.76
CA CYS A 94 1.34 5.15 -0.40
C CYS A 94 2.26 4.43 0.57
N LEU A 95 2.64 5.12 1.65
CA LEU A 95 3.25 4.45 2.79
C LEU A 95 2.12 3.85 3.61
N THR A 96 2.10 2.52 3.70
CA THR A 96 1.02 1.76 4.32
C THR A 96 1.56 0.99 5.50
N THR A 97 0.93 1.16 6.65
CA THR A 97 1.30 0.49 7.91
C THR A 97 0.11 -0.30 8.42
N MET A 98 0.30 -1.61 8.64
CA MET A 98 -0.70 -2.47 9.27
C MET A 98 -0.24 -2.92 10.65
N VAL A 99 -1.10 -2.78 11.62
CA VAL A 99 -0.82 -3.16 13.01
C VAL A 99 -1.98 -3.99 13.55
N PRO A 100 -1.77 -5.27 13.85
CA PRO A 100 -0.60 -6.11 13.57
C PRO A 100 -0.49 -6.45 12.08
N ASP A 101 0.57 -7.20 11.71
CA ASP A 101 0.81 -7.62 10.31
C ASP A 101 -0.33 -8.47 9.73
N GLU A 102 -0.93 -9.34 10.51
CA GLU A 102 -2.04 -10.22 10.10
C GLU A 102 -1.72 -10.99 8.80
N ALA A 103 -0.47 -11.50 8.69
CA ALA A 103 0.04 -12.28 7.56
C ALA A 103 0.14 -11.50 6.22
N PHE A 104 0.06 -10.18 6.24
CA PHE A 104 0.19 -9.37 5.03
C PHE A 104 1.59 -9.47 4.42
N ALA A 105 2.64 -9.46 5.26
CA ALA A 105 4.01 -9.63 4.79
C ALA A 105 4.19 -10.97 4.07
N SER A 106 3.63 -12.06 4.61
CA SER A 106 3.70 -13.38 3.96
C SER A 106 2.97 -13.38 2.63
N LEU A 107 1.84 -12.70 2.53
CA LEU A 107 1.09 -12.57 1.29
C LEU A 107 1.93 -11.85 0.22
N ILE A 108 2.58 -10.76 0.57
CA ILE A 108 3.43 -10.02 -0.36
C ILE A 108 4.61 -10.89 -0.81
N HIS A 109 5.27 -11.59 0.12
CA HIS A 109 6.41 -12.47 -0.20
C HIS A 109 6.02 -13.64 -1.10
N SER A 110 4.74 -14.01 -1.16
CA SER A 110 4.26 -15.05 -2.07
C SER A 110 4.16 -14.57 -3.53
N GLY A 111 4.33 -13.28 -3.77
CA GLY A 111 4.32 -12.70 -5.10
C GLY A 111 5.63 -12.86 -5.85
N VAL A 112 5.78 -12.14 -6.93
CA VAL A 112 6.96 -12.17 -7.80
C VAL A 112 7.84 -10.96 -7.50
N SER A 113 9.16 -11.17 -7.47
CA SER A 113 10.11 -10.06 -7.35
C SER A 113 9.94 -9.08 -8.50
N TRP A 114 9.92 -7.79 -8.18
CA TRP A 114 9.69 -6.73 -9.16
C TRP A 114 10.78 -5.66 -9.03
N PRO A 115 11.55 -5.38 -10.08
CA PRO A 115 12.59 -4.36 -10.00
C PRO A 115 11.99 -2.96 -9.98
N LEU A 116 12.58 -2.07 -9.19
CA LEU A 116 12.24 -0.66 -9.22
C LEU A 116 12.86 -0.01 -10.46
N ASP A 117 12.09 0.80 -11.16
CA ASP A 117 12.58 1.55 -12.32
C ASP A 117 13.07 2.95 -11.90
N ALA A 118 13.55 3.72 -12.88
CA ALA A 118 14.09 5.04 -12.63
C ALA A 118 13.04 6.02 -12.09
N VAL A 119 11.78 5.87 -12.51
CA VAL A 119 10.68 6.71 -12.02
C VAL A 119 10.41 6.43 -10.55
N ASN A 120 10.38 5.14 -10.16
CA ASN A 120 10.24 4.76 -8.75
C ASN A 120 11.36 5.36 -7.91
N LEU A 121 12.61 5.22 -8.36
CA LEU A 121 13.77 5.71 -7.62
C LEU A 121 13.75 7.22 -7.47
N ALA A 122 13.32 7.95 -8.49
CA ALA A 122 13.22 9.40 -8.42
C ALA A 122 12.22 9.84 -7.33
N VAL A 123 11.13 9.11 -7.14
CA VAL A 123 10.14 9.41 -6.09
C VAL A 123 10.67 9.00 -4.71
N LEU A 124 11.26 7.80 -4.61
CA LEU A 124 11.59 7.18 -3.32
C LEU A 124 12.90 7.69 -2.70
N THR A 125 13.77 8.31 -3.49
CA THR A 125 15.11 8.73 -3.03
C THR A 125 15.30 10.23 -2.95
N ARG A 126 14.27 11.04 -3.15
CA ARG A 126 14.41 12.49 -3.02
C ARG A 126 14.24 13.00 -1.59
#